data_432a3c95670063ef10286d05615691b1
#
_entry.id   432a3c95670063ef10286d05615691b1
#
_cell.length_a   1.000
_cell.length_b   1.000
_cell.length_c   1.000
_cell.angle_alpha   90.00
_cell.angle_beta   90.00
_cell.angle_gamma   90.00
#
_symmetry.space_group_name_H-M   'P 1'
#
loop_
_entity.id
_entity.type
_entity.pdbx_description
1 polymer ?
#
loop_
_entity_poly.entity_id
_entity_poly.type
_entity_poly.pdbx_seq_one_letter_code
_entity_poly.pdbx_strand_id
1 'polypeptide(L)'
;MYLSKADDQDWKYPQTEPYASGFLEVENGTHRVFWSEYGNPCGEPVICVHGGPGGGSDAFVARFFDPKRFRVLMFDQRGCGKSTPSASSNDVDAALKNNTTSHLIDDMNKLRVHRKIDTPMHVFGGSWGS
;
A
#
# COMPACT_ATOMS: atom_id res chain seq x y z
N MET A 1 16.02 14.39 -26.95
CA MET A 1 14.96 15.39 -27.09
C MET A 1 14.76 16.08 -25.73
N TYR A 2 15.01 17.35 -25.66
CA TYR A 2 14.77 18.13 -24.43
C TYR A 2 13.29 18.52 -24.41
N LEU A 3 12.55 18.01 -23.42
CA LEU A 3 11.23 18.54 -23.13
C LEU A 3 11.42 19.94 -22.54
N SER A 4 10.71 20.94 -23.07
CA SER A 4 10.76 22.28 -22.54
C SER A 4 10.15 22.30 -21.13
N LYS A 5 10.57 23.25 -20.27
CA LYS A 5 9.99 23.40 -18.91
C LYS A 5 8.47 23.64 -18.92
N ALA A 6 7.91 24.00 -20.07
CA ALA A 6 6.47 24.17 -20.26
C ALA A 6 5.69 22.85 -20.38
N ASP A 7 6.40 21.74 -20.71
CA ASP A 7 5.80 20.42 -20.85
C ASP A 7 5.85 19.61 -19.54
N ASP A 8 6.47 20.14 -18.49
CA ASP A 8 6.56 19.54 -17.17
C ASP A 8 5.37 19.96 -16.29
N GLN A 9 4.19 19.97 -16.91
CA GLN A 9 2.95 20.19 -16.17
C GLN A 9 2.75 19.02 -15.22
N ASP A 10 2.76 19.29 -13.93
CA ASP A 10 2.54 18.24 -12.91
C ASP A 10 1.12 17.68 -13.04
N TRP A 11 0.98 16.57 -13.77
CA TRP A 11 -0.26 15.87 -14.03
C TRP A 11 -0.77 15.08 -12.82
N LYS A 12 0.01 15.04 -11.76
CA LYS A 12 -0.36 14.37 -10.50
C LYS A 12 -1.24 15.28 -9.66
N TYR A 13 -2.10 14.65 -8.88
CA TYR A 13 -2.91 15.37 -7.90
C TYR A 13 -2.03 15.90 -6.75
N PRO A 14 -2.48 16.94 -6.01
CA PRO A 14 -1.74 17.43 -4.86
C PRO A 14 -1.48 16.35 -3.83
N GLN A 15 -0.33 16.40 -3.18
CA GLN A 15 -0.03 15.49 -2.08
C GLN A 15 -0.92 15.80 -0.88
N THR A 16 -1.48 14.74 -0.28
CA THR A 16 -2.33 14.84 0.91
C THR A 16 -1.83 13.90 1.99
N GLU A 17 -2.22 14.18 3.23
CA GLU A 17 -2.03 13.24 4.33
C GLU A 17 -3.07 12.12 4.28
N PRO A 18 -2.77 10.94 4.81
CA PRO A 18 -3.77 9.89 4.94
C PRO A 18 -4.87 10.34 5.90
N TYR A 19 -6.12 10.03 5.58
CA TYR A 19 -7.22 10.29 6.52
C TYR A 19 -7.37 9.19 7.57
N ALA A 20 -6.78 8.02 7.34
CA ALA A 20 -6.75 6.90 8.28
C ALA A 20 -5.47 6.10 8.08
N SER A 21 -4.97 5.52 9.17
CA SER A 21 -3.84 4.60 9.14
C SER A 21 -3.88 3.69 10.36
N GLY A 22 -3.17 2.58 10.30
CA GLY A 22 -3.10 1.65 11.42
C GLY A 22 -2.31 0.41 11.08
N PHE A 23 -2.47 -0.59 11.93
CA PHE A 23 -1.85 -1.91 11.77
C PHE A 23 -2.90 -3.00 11.80
N LEU A 24 -2.72 -4.00 10.96
CA LEU A 24 -3.50 -5.22 10.97
C LEU A 24 -2.61 -6.38 11.41
N GLU A 25 -3.00 -7.04 12.49
CA GLU A 25 -2.33 -8.27 12.91
C GLU A 25 -2.77 -9.44 12.04
N VAL A 26 -1.78 -10.18 11.55
CA VAL A 26 -1.98 -11.38 10.75
C VAL A 26 -1.12 -12.51 11.30
N GLU A 27 -1.39 -13.76 10.91
CA GLU A 27 -0.66 -14.94 11.41
C GLU A 27 -0.63 -15.03 12.95
N ASN A 28 -1.80 -14.86 13.59
CA ASN A 28 -1.92 -14.88 15.06
C ASN A 28 -0.98 -13.86 15.76
N GLY A 29 -0.81 -12.68 15.15
CA GLY A 29 0.01 -11.62 15.70
C GLY A 29 1.51 -11.72 15.36
N THR A 30 1.92 -12.72 14.59
CA THR A 30 3.32 -12.85 14.16
C THR A 30 3.76 -11.69 13.28
N HIS A 31 2.84 -11.19 12.45
CA HIS A 31 3.07 -10.01 11.62
C HIS A 31 2.04 -8.93 11.91
N ARG A 32 2.48 -7.68 11.88
CA ARG A 32 1.62 -6.49 11.90
C ARG A 32 1.84 -5.72 10.62
N VAL A 33 0.83 -5.68 9.78
CA VAL A 33 0.86 -5.03 8.47
C VAL A 33 0.40 -3.59 8.62
N PHE A 34 1.28 -2.63 8.31
CA PHE A 34 0.95 -1.21 8.29
C PHE A 34 0.12 -0.88 7.06
N TRP A 35 -0.94 -0.09 7.24
CA TRP A 35 -1.79 0.40 6.17
C TRP A 35 -2.13 1.88 6.36
N SER A 36 -2.44 2.54 5.25
CA SER A 36 -2.91 3.93 5.23
C SER A 36 -3.93 4.12 4.11
N GLU A 37 -4.88 5.04 4.32
CA GLU A 37 -5.90 5.37 3.34
C GLU A 37 -5.88 6.86 3.00
N TYR A 38 -6.06 7.14 1.71
CA TYR A 38 -6.04 8.48 1.14
C TYR A 38 -7.29 8.73 0.30
N GLY A 39 -7.62 9.99 0.09
CA GLY A 39 -8.67 10.43 -0.83
C GLY A 39 -10.06 10.42 -0.21
N ASN A 40 -11.02 9.87 -0.94
CA ASN A 40 -12.42 9.87 -0.54
C ASN A 40 -12.80 8.57 0.18
N PRO A 41 -13.16 8.62 1.49
CA PRO A 41 -13.59 7.42 2.21
C PRO A 41 -14.77 6.68 1.58
N CYS A 42 -15.60 7.37 0.80
CA CYS A 42 -16.75 6.83 0.08
C CYS A 42 -16.47 6.60 -1.41
N GLY A 43 -15.23 6.77 -1.84
CA GLY A 43 -14.84 6.66 -3.24
C GLY A 43 -14.65 5.23 -3.74
N GLU A 44 -14.34 5.10 -5.02
CA GLU A 44 -14.00 3.82 -5.61
C GLU A 44 -12.72 3.27 -4.97
N PRO A 45 -12.74 2.05 -4.40
CA PRO A 45 -11.59 1.52 -3.72
C PRO A 45 -10.51 1.04 -4.69
N VAL A 46 -9.28 1.39 -4.40
CA VAL A 46 -8.08 0.88 -5.06
C VAL A 46 -7.04 0.51 -4.01
N ILE A 47 -6.49 -0.68 -4.10
CA ILE A 47 -5.35 -1.10 -3.28
C ILE A 47 -4.07 -0.97 -4.09
N CYS A 48 -3.07 -0.32 -3.52
CA CYS A 48 -1.77 -0.15 -4.13
C CYS A 48 -0.76 -1.13 -3.55
N VAL A 49 -0.16 -1.92 -4.42
CA VAL A 49 0.85 -2.93 -4.07
C VAL A 49 2.22 -2.40 -4.45
N HIS A 50 3.04 -2.11 -3.46
CA HIS A 50 4.37 -1.53 -3.71
C HIS A 50 5.33 -2.54 -4.34
N GLY A 51 6.33 -2.01 -5.02
CA GLY A 51 7.43 -2.80 -5.59
C GLY A 51 8.52 -3.10 -4.56
N GLY A 52 9.59 -3.56 -5.04
CA GLY A 52 10.74 -3.96 -4.22
C GLY A 52 11.38 -5.18 -4.81
N PRO A 53 11.65 -6.23 -4.04
CA PRO A 53 11.12 -6.52 -2.70
C PRO A 53 11.69 -5.59 -1.60
N GLY A 54 10.87 -5.32 -0.58
CA GLY A 54 11.31 -4.62 0.62
C GLY A 54 11.21 -3.09 0.59
N GLY A 55 10.67 -2.50 -0.49
CA GLY A 55 10.61 -1.04 -0.66
C GLY A 55 9.66 -0.31 0.28
N GLY A 56 8.57 -0.94 0.70
CA GLY A 56 7.50 -0.26 1.43
C GLY A 56 6.63 0.61 0.52
N SER A 57 5.51 1.07 1.03
CA SER A 57 4.60 1.97 0.31
C SER A 57 5.13 3.40 0.31
N ASP A 58 4.79 4.14 -0.74
CA ASP A 58 5.15 5.54 -0.89
C ASP A 58 3.88 6.36 -1.12
N ALA A 59 3.63 7.33 -0.26
CA ALA A 59 2.48 8.24 -0.34
C ALA A 59 2.40 8.98 -1.69
N PHE A 60 3.50 9.12 -2.40
CA PHE A 60 3.55 9.68 -3.74
C PHE A 60 2.60 8.96 -4.71
N VAL A 61 2.44 7.64 -4.56
CA VAL A 61 1.57 6.83 -5.44
C VAL A 61 0.11 7.25 -5.33
N ALA A 62 -0.33 7.74 -4.17
CA ALA A 62 -1.69 8.25 -3.99
C ALA A 62 -2.00 9.44 -4.93
N ARG A 63 -0.98 10.17 -5.37
CA ARG A 63 -1.11 11.31 -6.30
C ARG A 63 -1.49 10.92 -7.72
N PHE A 64 -1.50 9.63 -8.06
CA PHE A 64 -2.00 9.14 -9.35
C PHE A 64 -3.53 9.06 -9.41
N PHE A 65 -4.20 9.19 -8.29
CA PHE A 65 -5.65 9.00 -8.16
C PHE A 65 -6.34 10.28 -7.73
N ASP A 66 -7.46 10.59 -8.39
CA ASP A 66 -8.30 11.73 -8.00
C ASP A 66 -8.81 11.53 -6.57
N PRO A 67 -8.41 12.40 -5.62
CA PRO A 67 -8.80 12.25 -4.22
C PRO A 67 -10.30 12.47 -3.96
N LYS A 68 -11.03 13.03 -4.92
CA LYS A 68 -12.49 13.16 -4.85
C LYS A 68 -13.22 11.90 -5.27
N ARG A 69 -12.59 11.09 -6.14
CA ARG A 69 -13.19 9.91 -6.75
C ARG A 69 -12.76 8.61 -6.09
N PHE A 70 -11.49 8.50 -5.71
CA PHE A 70 -10.92 7.23 -5.26
C PHE A 70 -10.69 7.18 -3.75
N ARG A 71 -10.90 6.01 -3.20
CA ARG A 71 -10.44 5.58 -1.89
C ARG A 71 -9.19 4.74 -2.07
N VAL A 72 -8.04 5.29 -1.74
CA VAL A 72 -6.73 4.67 -2.01
C VAL A 72 -6.23 3.98 -0.74
N LEU A 73 -6.18 2.65 -0.74
CA LEU A 73 -5.62 1.84 0.34
C LEU A 73 -4.18 1.46 -0.03
N MET A 74 -3.25 1.84 0.81
CA MET A 74 -1.84 1.49 0.70
C MET A 74 -1.43 0.66 1.91
N PHE A 75 -0.48 -0.23 1.73
CA PHE A 75 0.04 -1.03 2.83
C PHE A 75 1.50 -1.40 2.59
N ASP A 76 2.23 -1.59 3.67
CA ASP A 76 3.58 -2.13 3.65
C ASP A 76 3.49 -3.64 3.78
N GLN A 77 4.01 -4.36 2.79
CA GLN A 77 4.01 -5.83 2.80
C GLN A 77 4.78 -6.36 4.01
N ARG A 78 4.50 -7.62 4.40
CA ARG A 78 5.23 -8.29 5.48
C ARG A 78 6.74 -8.09 5.32
N GLY A 79 7.41 -7.75 6.38
CA GLY A 79 8.84 -7.54 6.41
C GLY A 79 9.32 -6.20 5.83
N CYS A 80 8.41 -5.35 5.35
CA CYS A 80 8.72 -4.11 4.65
C CYS A 80 8.26 -2.87 5.41
N GLY A 81 8.95 -1.75 5.18
CA GLY A 81 8.54 -0.44 5.65
C GLY A 81 8.24 -0.39 7.14
N LYS A 82 7.04 0.07 7.48
CA LYS A 82 6.55 0.17 8.87
C LYS A 82 5.92 -1.12 9.39
N SER A 83 5.72 -2.13 8.54
CA SER A 83 5.24 -3.45 8.99
C SER A 83 6.28 -4.14 9.86
N THR A 84 5.83 -4.88 10.87
CA THR A 84 6.70 -5.56 11.83
C THR A 84 6.42 -7.07 11.87
N PRO A 85 7.45 -7.92 12.09
CA PRO A 85 8.87 -7.58 12.14
C PRO A 85 9.39 -7.10 10.78
N SER A 86 10.45 -6.29 10.79
CA SER A 86 11.06 -5.75 9.57
C SER A 86 12.29 -6.56 9.16
N ALA A 87 12.44 -6.83 7.87
CA ALA A 87 13.62 -7.50 7.33
C ALA A 87 14.92 -6.67 7.50
N SER A 88 14.79 -5.37 7.75
CA SER A 88 15.92 -4.50 8.11
C SER A 88 16.28 -4.53 9.61
N SER A 89 15.48 -5.22 10.44
CA SER A 89 15.76 -5.40 11.86
C SER A 89 16.71 -6.58 12.12
N ASN A 90 17.09 -6.76 13.38
CA ASN A 90 17.93 -7.89 13.79
C ASN A 90 17.21 -9.25 13.73
N ASP A 91 15.92 -9.28 13.46
CA ASP A 91 15.11 -10.50 13.38
C ASP A 91 14.60 -10.75 11.96
N VAL A 92 15.55 -10.94 11.04
CA VAL A 92 15.26 -11.18 9.62
C VAL A 92 14.45 -12.48 9.43
N ASP A 93 14.76 -13.51 10.20
CA ASP A 93 14.07 -14.81 10.08
C ASP A 93 12.59 -14.68 10.42
N ALA A 94 12.25 -13.94 11.47
CA ALA A 94 10.84 -13.66 11.81
C ALA A 94 10.16 -12.81 10.71
N ALA A 95 10.85 -11.83 10.16
CA ALA A 95 10.32 -10.99 9.09
C ALA A 95 10.01 -11.76 7.80
N LEU A 96 10.81 -12.79 7.52
CA LEU A 96 10.67 -13.62 6.31
C LEU A 96 9.78 -14.85 6.53
N LYS A 97 9.40 -15.13 7.77
CA LYS A 97 8.54 -16.25 8.09
C LYS A 97 7.17 -16.10 7.42
N ASN A 98 6.73 -17.16 6.73
CA ASN A 98 5.46 -17.16 6.01
C ASN A 98 5.29 -15.94 5.10
N ASN A 99 6.33 -15.54 4.40
CA ASN A 99 6.33 -14.40 3.51
C ASN A 99 6.40 -14.86 2.05
N THR A 100 5.29 -15.41 1.57
CA THR A 100 5.11 -15.87 0.18
C THR A 100 4.04 -15.03 -0.51
N THR A 101 3.94 -15.17 -1.83
CA THR A 101 2.91 -14.49 -2.63
C THR A 101 1.49 -14.85 -2.13
N SER A 102 1.25 -16.09 -1.74
CA SER A 102 -0.04 -16.51 -1.18
C SER A 102 -0.38 -15.77 0.11
N HIS A 103 0.58 -15.60 1.00
CA HIS A 103 0.40 -14.83 2.24
C HIS A 103 0.12 -13.36 1.95
N LEU A 104 0.79 -12.77 0.95
CA LEU A 104 0.54 -11.41 0.51
C LEU A 104 -0.90 -11.22 0.02
N ILE A 105 -1.39 -12.14 -0.79
CA ILE A 105 -2.77 -12.12 -1.29
C ILE A 105 -3.76 -12.25 -0.13
N ASP A 106 -3.50 -13.12 0.82
CA ASP A 106 -4.31 -13.27 2.02
C ASP A 106 -4.34 -12.00 2.87
N ASP A 107 -3.20 -11.33 3.01
CA ASP A 107 -3.12 -10.06 3.73
C ASP A 107 -3.93 -8.97 3.03
N MET A 108 -3.89 -8.89 1.71
CA MET A 108 -4.72 -7.95 0.94
C MET A 108 -6.21 -8.20 1.19
N ASN A 109 -6.64 -9.46 1.19
CA ASN A 109 -8.02 -9.82 1.48
C ASN A 109 -8.42 -9.49 2.93
N LYS A 110 -7.55 -9.73 3.89
CA LYS A 110 -7.77 -9.38 5.30
C LYS A 110 -7.85 -7.87 5.50
N LEU A 111 -7.00 -7.10 4.82
CA LEU A 111 -7.06 -5.64 4.81
C LEU A 111 -8.37 -5.14 4.24
N ARG A 112 -8.81 -5.69 3.12
CA ARG A 112 -10.09 -5.35 2.50
C ARG A 112 -11.24 -5.54 3.48
N VAL A 113 -11.29 -6.68 4.16
CA VAL A 113 -12.33 -6.97 5.18
C VAL A 113 -12.18 -6.03 6.38
N HIS A 114 -10.98 -5.85 6.89
CA HIS A 114 -10.69 -4.97 8.03
C HIS A 114 -11.12 -3.53 7.77
N ARG A 115 -10.94 -3.05 6.54
CA ARG A 115 -11.33 -1.71 6.12
C ARG A 115 -12.76 -1.64 5.57
N LYS A 116 -13.52 -2.72 5.69
CA LYS A 116 -14.95 -2.81 5.31
C LYS A 116 -15.19 -2.43 3.85
N ILE A 117 -14.31 -2.90 2.96
CA ILE A 117 -14.48 -2.76 1.51
C ILE A 117 -15.21 -4.00 1.01
N ASP A 118 -16.50 -3.89 0.76
CA ASP A 118 -17.38 -4.97 0.32
C ASP A 118 -17.76 -4.90 -1.17
N THR A 119 -17.28 -3.90 -1.87
CA THR A 119 -17.42 -3.72 -3.32
C THR A 119 -16.19 -4.24 -4.07
N PRO A 120 -16.26 -4.45 -5.39
CA PRO A 120 -15.08 -4.71 -6.20
C PRO A 120 -14.02 -3.62 -6.00
N MET A 121 -12.76 -4.04 -5.93
CA MET A 121 -11.63 -3.17 -5.65
C MET A 121 -10.62 -3.25 -6.80
N HIS A 122 -10.18 -2.09 -7.29
CA HIS A 122 -9.07 -2.04 -8.23
C HIS A 122 -7.77 -2.43 -7.53
N VAL A 123 -6.89 -3.09 -8.27
CA VAL A 123 -5.52 -3.39 -7.80
C VAL A 123 -4.55 -2.64 -8.69
N PHE A 124 -3.71 -1.83 -8.09
CA PHE A 124 -2.68 -1.07 -8.78
C PHE A 124 -1.31 -1.47 -8.24
N GLY A 125 -0.43 -1.90 -9.13
CA GLY A 125 0.92 -2.29 -8.76
C GLY A 125 1.89 -2.14 -9.92
N GLY A 126 3.16 -1.99 -9.60
CA GLY A 126 4.24 -1.91 -10.57
C GLY A 126 5.45 -2.71 -10.11
N SER A 127 6.31 -3.14 -11.04
CA SER A 127 7.49 -3.93 -10.72
C SER A 127 7.12 -5.23 -9.98
N TRP A 128 7.65 -5.46 -8.79
CA TRP A 128 7.31 -6.61 -7.95
C TRP A 128 5.82 -6.66 -7.57
N GLY A 129 5.15 -5.49 -7.46
CA GLY A 129 3.73 -5.39 -7.14
C GLY A 129 2.77 -5.75 -8.28
N SER A 130 3.30 -6.06 -9.45
CA SER A 130 2.49 -6.40 -10.61
C SER A 130 2.10 -7.88 -10.69
#